data_8640ce687fd706ae085b300aacd10d96
#
_entry.id   8640ce687fd706ae085b300aacd10d96
#
_cell.length_a   1.000
_cell.length_b   1.000
_cell.length_c   1.000
_cell.angle_alpha   90.00
_cell.angle_beta   90.00
_cell.angle_gamma   90.00
#
_symmetry.space_group_name_H-M   'P 1'
#
loop_
_entity.id
_entity.type
_entity.pdbx_description
1 polymer ?
#
loop_
_entity_poly.entity_id
_entity_poly.type
_entity_poly.pdbx_seq_one_letter_code
_entity_poly.pdbx_strand_id
1 'polypeptide(L)'
;MIGKIFPKISTRGFYDLKTGKTLKNISYDIYPKTSFEKISQKSEIVIMIHGLRNNKSGALAKYVIAEKRLKTLNYKYDVVGYSYDSNTAGVQYKSTALSALKVGVTIAKKNGKNLSKFIKDLKSKNPSIKIRLMGHSLGAQVILSTVESLAKNSENNGIIESVHLFGASIPANSLSPKIHGNKFQKIVNKKIMNYYSPYDDVLKAAHDEKW
;
A
#
# COMPACT_ATOMS: atom_id res chain seq x y z
N MET A 1 -5.63 -18.06 -24.64
CA MET A 1 -5.75 -16.66 -24.19
C MET A 1 -4.53 -16.35 -23.33
N ILE A 2 -3.66 -15.45 -23.77
CA ILE A 2 -2.51 -14.96 -22.97
C ILE A 2 -3.14 -14.17 -21.82
N GLY A 3 -3.01 -14.69 -20.58
CA GLY A 3 -3.61 -14.09 -19.41
C GLY A 3 -3.16 -12.61 -19.26
N LYS A 4 -4.10 -11.70 -19.06
CA LYS A 4 -3.83 -10.26 -18.82
C LYS A 4 -2.76 -10.11 -17.73
N ILE A 5 -1.58 -9.61 -18.10
CA ILE A 5 -0.54 -9.32 -17.13
C ILE A 5 -0.94 -8.07 -16.34
N PHE A 6 -1.10 -8.21 -15.03
CA PHE A 6 -1.54 -7.14 -14.15
C PHE A 6 -0.39 -6.13 -13.89
N PRO A 7 -0.58 -4.82 -14.13
CA PRO A 7 0.45 -3.82 -13.89
C PRO A 7 0.74 -3.71 -12.39
N LYS A 8 2.02 -3.75 -12.03
CA LYS A 8 2.43 -3.68 -10.62
C LYS A 8 3.75 -2.95 -10.40
N ILE A 9 3.81 -2.23 -9.31
CA ILE A 9 5.02 -1.72 -8.68
C ILE A 9 5.49 -2.84 -7.74
N SER A 10 6.77 -3.17 -7.72
CA SER A 10 7.28 -4.28 -6.93
C SER A 10 8.53 -3.89 -6.15
N THR A 11 8.56 -4.32 -4.89
CA THR A 11 9.75 -4.32 -4.03
C THR A 11 10.05 -5.72 -3.51
N ARG A 12 9.55 -6.76 -4.21
CA ARG A 12 9.78 -8.16 -3.85
C ARG A 12 11.26 -8.53 -3.93
N GLY A 13 11.74 -9.19 -2.88
CA GLY A 13 13.15 -9.57 -2.76
C GLY A 13 14.07 -8.40 -2.36
N PHE A 14 13.50 -7.28 -1.89
CA PHE A 14 14.29 -6.15 -1.38
C PHE A 14 14.57 -6.26 0.11
N TYR A 15 13.86 -7.14 0.81
CA TYR A 15 13.94 -7.28 2.26
C TYR A 15 14.05 -8.74 2.67
N ASP A 16 14.87 -9.01 3.67
CA ASP A 16 14.94 -10.30 4.32
C ASP A 16 13.67 -10.58 5.10
N LEU A 17 13.02 -11.72 4.84
CA LEU A 17 11.73 -12.08 5.41
C LEU A 17 11.79 -12.53 6.88
N LYS A 18 12.98 -12.79 7.43
CA LYS A 18 13.16 -13.15 8.84
C LYS A 18 13.47 -11.94 9.71
N THR A 19 14.23 -10.98 9.18
CA THR A 19 14.74 -9.85 9.95
C THR A 19 14.23 -8.48 9.51
N GLY A 20 13.67 -8.38 8.31
CA GLY A 20 13.28 -7.11 7.69
C GLY A 20 14.48 -6.26 7.23
N LYS A 21 15.71 -6.80 7.23
CA LYS A 21 16.90 -6.09 6.73
C LYS A 21 16.75 -5.81 5.23
N THR A 22 17.27 -4.66 4.79
CA THR A 22 17.29 -4.29 3.37
C THR A 22 18.39 -5.10 2.67
N LEU A 23 18.02 -5.76 1.57
CA LEU A 23 18.92 -6.58 0.73
C LEU A 23 19.29 -5.86 -0.57
N LYS A 24 18.39 -4.99 -1.08
CA LYS A 24 18.62 -4.24 -2.32
C LYS A 24 18.47 -2.74 -2.09
N ASN A 25 19.40 -1.97 -2.62
CA ASN A 25 19.40 -0.50 -2.49
C ASN A 25 18.78 0.19 -3.72
N ILE A 26 17.65 -0.34 -4.20
CA ILE A 26 16.80 0.27 -5.23
C ILE A 26 15.43 0.56 -4.66
N SER A 27 14.74 1.56 -5.22
CA SER A 27 13.49 2.01 -4.61
C SER A 27 12.28 1.16 -5.01
N TYR A 28 12.18 0.76 -6.27
CA TYR A 28 11.10 -0.07 -6.79
C TYR A 28 11.42 -0.59 -8.20
N ASP A 29 10.72 -1.65 -8.60
CA ASP A 29 10.61 -2.14 -9.97
C ASP A 29 9.20 -1.94 -10.48
N ILE A 30 9.01 -1.83 -11.80
CA ILE A 30 7.70 -1.77 -12.46
C ILE A 30 7.56 -2.88 -13.49
N TYR A 31 6.38 -3.51 -13.53
CA TYR A 31 6.13 -4.61 -14.45
C TYR A 31 4.67 -4.68 -14.90
N PRO A 32 4.41 -4.90 -16.20
CA PRO A 32 5.35 -4.77 -17.31
C PRO A 32 5.67 -3.28 -17.59
N LYS A 33 6.87 -2.97 -18.05
CA LYS A 33 7.30 -1.58 -18.32
C LYS A 33 6.37 -0.86 -19.31
N THR A 34 5.96 -1.55 -20.38
CA THR A 34 5.04 -1.02 -21.40
C THR A 34 3.68 -0.58 -20.85
N SER A 35 3.19 -1.22 -19.78
CA SER A 35 1.96 -0.76 -19.12
C SER A 35 2.17 0.57 -18.41
N PHE A 36 3.33 0.83 -17.84
CA PHE A 36 3.63 2.06 -17.11
C PHE A 36 3.86 3.26 -18.02
N GLU A 37 4.30 3.04 -19.26
CA GLU A 37 4.32 4.07 -20.31
C GLU A 37 2.89 4.58 -20.58
N LYS A 38 1.92 3.67 -20.70
CA LYS A 38 0.50 4.00 -20.87
C LYS A 38 -0.10 4.63 -19.60
N ILE A 39 0.24 4.09 -18.42
CA ILE A 39 -0.23 4.60 -17.13
C ILE A 39 0.20 6.04 -16.91
N SER A 40 1.42 6.40 -17.30
CA SER A 40 1.91 7.78 -17.17
C SER A 40 1.12 8.81 -18.00
N GLN A 41 0.32 8.37 -18.97
CA GLN A 41 -0.53 9.22 -19.80
C GLN A 41 -2.00 9.27 -19.33
N LYS A 42 -2.34 8.55 -18.25
CA LYS A 42 -3.73 8.49 -17.73
C LYS A 42 -4.06 9.72 -16.89
N SER A 43 -5.35 10.01 -16.80
CA SER A 43 -5.86 11.08 -15.92
C SER A 43 -5.97 10.65 -14.47
N GLU A 44 -6.15 9.35 -14.21
CA GLU A 44 -6.30 8.80 -12.86
C GLU A 44 -5.89 7.33 -12.79
N ILE A 45 -5.34 6.92 -11.63
CA ILE A 45 -5.08 5.51 -11.28
C ILE A 45 -5.45 5.26 -9.81
N VAL A 46 -5.69 3.99 -9.49
CA VAL A 46 -5.71 3.52 -8.10
C VAL A 46 -4.57 2.53 -7.87
N ILE A 47 -3.82 2.72 -6.79
CA ILE A 47 -2.78 1.79 -6.36
C ILE A 47 -3.33 0.93 -5.23
N MET A 48 -3.46 -0.39 -5.48
CA MET A 48 -3.91 -1.37 -4.47
C MET A 48 -2.71 -1.98 -3.76
N ILE A 49 -2.66 -1.82 -2.42
CA ILE A 49 -1.60 -2.32 -1.55
C ILE A 49 -2.16 -3.46 -0.70
N HIS A 50 -1.61 -4.66 -0.88
CA HIS A 50 -2.05 -5.87 -0.15
C HIS A 50 -1.56 -5.88 1.31
N GLY A 51 -2.12 -6.76 2.13
CA GLY A 51 -1.75 -6.96 3.53
C GLY A 51 -0.66 -8.01 3.76
N LEU A 52 -0.51 -8.42 5.03
CA LEU A 52 0.37 -9.49 5.48
C LEU A 52 -0.01 -10.86 4.83
N ARG A 53 0.90 -11.83 4.88
CA ARG A 53 0.69 -13.22 4.42
C ARG A 53 0.41 -13.36 2.93
N ASN A 54 0.81 -12.39 2.11
CA ASN A 54 0.62 -12.46 0.66
C ASN A 54 1.96 -12.74 -0.05
N ASN A 55 2.06 -13.90 -0.68
CA ASN A 55 3.08 -14.19 -1.69
C ASN A 55 2.70 -13.51 -3.02
N LYS A 56 3.41 -13.82 -4.12
CA LYS A 56 3.14 -13.19 -5.43
C LYS A 56 1.72 -13.48 -5.96
N SER A 57 1.24 -14.71 -5.82
CA SER A 57 -0.10 -15.10 -6.28
C SER A 57 -1.21 -14.53 -5.40
N GLY A 58 -1.04 -14.55 -4.08
CA GLY A 58 -1.99 -13.92 -3.15
C GLY A 58 -2.12 -12.41 -3.37
N ALA A 59 -1.01 -11.72 -3.62
CA ALA A 59 -1.04 -10.30 -3.96
C ALA A 59 -1.80 -10.05 -5.28
N LEU A 60 -1.53 -10.85 -6.32
CA LEU A 60 -2.24 -10.76 -7.61
C LEU A 60 -3.75 -10.97 -7.44
N ALA A 61 -4.16 -11.97 -6.65
CA ALA A 61 -5.58 -12.22 -6.38
C ALA A 61 -6.27 -10.99 -5.76
N LYS A 62 -5.59 -10.28 -4.83
CA LYS A 62 -6.12 -9.05 -4.22
C LYS A 62 -6.30 -7.92 -5.25
N TYR A 63 -5.38 -7.77 -6.21
CA TYR A 63 -5.49 -6.75 -7.26
C TYR A 63 -6.65 -7.05 -8.21
N VAL A 64 -6.80 -8.31 -8.63
CA VAL A 64 -7.89 -8.76 -9.50
C VAL A 64 -9.25 -8.53 -8.82
N ILE A 65 -9.37 -8.87 -7.52
CA ILE A 65 -10.60 -8.62 -6.75
C ILE A 65 -10.90 -7.12 -6.69
N ALA A 66 -9.90 -6.29 -6.38
CA ALA A 66 -10.07 -4.83 -6.33
C ALA A 66 -10.51 -4.28 -7.69
N GLU A 67 -9.85 -4.67 -8.79
CA GLU A 67 -10.23 -4.26 -10.14
C GLU A 67 -11.67 -4.66 -10.46
N LYS A 68 -12.04 -5.92 -10.19
CA LYS A 68 -13.40 -6.42 -10.44
C LYS A 68 -14.44 -5.61 -9.66
N ARG A 69 -14.21 -5.37 -8.37
CA ARG A 69 -15.16 -4.60 -7.53
C ARG A 69 -15.27 -3.14 -7.97
N LEU A 70 -14.16 -2.49 -8.30
CA LEU A 70 -14.18 -1.13 -8.81
C LEU A 70 -14.91 -1.02 -10.14
N LYS A 71 -14.74 -1.99 -11.06
CA LYS A 71 -15.50 -2.06 -12.32
C LYS A 71 -17.01 -2.20 -12.09
N THR A 72 -17.42 -3.03 -11.12
CA THR A 72 -18.85 -3.16 -10.73
C THR A 72 -19.43 -1.83 -10.24
N LEU A 73 -18.59 -0.95 -9.66
CA LEU A 73 -18.94 0.39 -9.22
C LEU A 73 -18.73 1.45 -10.32
N ASN A 74 -18.61 1.05 -11.59
CA ASN A 74 -18.35 1.93 -12.73
C ASN A 74 -17.07 2.76 -12.64
N TYR A 75 -16.07 2.31 -11.87
CA TYR A 75 -14.76 2.96 -11.87
C TYR A 75 -14.01 2.63 -13.16
N LYS A 76 -13.66 3.67 -13.93
CA LYS A 76 -13.18 3.55 -15.32
C LYS A 76 -11.64 3.54 -15.45
N TYR A 77 -10.91 3.79 -14.36
CA TYR A 77 -9.48 3.97 -14.39
C TYR A 77 -8.72 2.69 -14.02
N ASP A 78 -7.43 2.68 -14.31
CA ASP A 78 -6.61 1.49 -14.11
C ASP A 78 -6.29 1.23 -12.64
N VAL A 79 -6.29 -0.05 -12.27
CA VAL A 79 -5.80 -0.54 -10.98
C VAL A 79 -4.36 -1.01 -11.16
N VAL A 80 -3.46 -0.49 -10.33
CA VAL A 80 -2.05 -0.86 -10.27
C VAL A 80 -1.79 -1.58 -8.94
N GLY A 81 -1.16 -2.74 -8.97
CA GLY A 81 -0.79 -3.45 -7.74
C GLY A 81 0.49 -2.89 -7.13
N TYR A 82 0.57 -2.80 -5.81
CA TYR A 82 1.82 -2.60 -5.08
C TYR A 82 2.21 -3.89 -4.37
N SER A 83 3.27 -4.56 -4.85
CA SER A 83 3.68 -5.88 -4.42
C SER A 83 4.97 -5.81 -3.60
N TYR A 84 4.88 -6.09 -2.31
CA TYR A 84 6.01 -6.04 -1.40
C TYR A 84 6.17 -7.34 -0.59
N ASP A 85 7.30 -7.49 0.08
CA ASP A 85 7.61 -8.64 0.92
C ASP A 85 6.78 -8.63 2.21
N SER A 86 5.66 -9.35 2.23
CA SER A 86 4.71 -9.40 3.35
C SER A 86 4.41 -10.82 3.84
N ASN A 87 4.94 -11.85 3.16
CA ASN A 87 4.85 -13.24 3.63
C ASN A 87 6.08 -13.58 4.47
N THR A 88 6.19 -12.89 5.62
CA THR A 88 7.33 -13.00 6.54
C THR A 88 7.48 -14.40 7.12
N ALA A 89 8.71 -14.81 7.43
CA ALA A 89 9.00 -16.16 7.91
C ALA A 89 8.25 -16.45 9.22
N GLY A 90 7.54 -17.58 9.25
CA GLY A 90 6.78 -18.00 10.43
C GLY A 90 5.39 -17.38 10.60
N VAL A 91 4.96 -16.49 9.69
CA VAL A 91 3.67 -15.80 9.80
C VAL A 91 2.44 -16.73 9.76
N GLN A 92 2.60 -17.95 9.28
CA GLN A 92 1.56 -18.98 9.23
C GLN A 92 1.40 -19.76 10.54
N TYR A 93 2.37 -19.70 11.45
CA TYR A 93 2.37 -20.46 12.69
C TYR A 93 2.00 -19.57 13.89
N LYS A 94 1.05 -20.01 14.72
CA LYS A 94 0.57 -19.24 15.88
C LYS A 94 1.72 -18.83 16.82
N SER A 95 2.66 -19.73 17.08
CA SER A 95 3.81 -19.51 17.97
C SER A 95 4.78 -18.43 17.49
N THR A 96 4.86 -18.16 16.19
CA THR A 96 5.79 -17.19 15.61
C THR A 96 5.08 -16.01 14.91
N ALA A 97 3.75 -16.02 14.87
CA ALA A 97 2.97 -15.02 14.13
C ALA A 97 3.26 -13.59 14.58
N LEU A 98 3.44 -13.38 15.90
CA LEU A 98 3.71 -12.05 16.46
C LEU A 98 5.08 -11.51 16.01
N SER A 99 6.13 -12.32 16.12
CA SER A 99 7.47 -11.92 15.66
C SER A 99 7.51 -11.68 14.15
N ALA A 100 6.86 -12.56 13.38
CA ALA A 100 6.72 -12.43 11.93
C ALA A 100 5.96 -11.16 11.52
N LEU A 101 4.93 -10.77 12.29
CA LEU A 101 4.22 -9.52 12.04
C LEU A 101 5.11 -8.31 12.33
N LYS A 102 5.88 -8.28 13.41
CA LYS A 102 6.83 -7.19 13.70
C LYS A 102 7.81 -6.96 12.54
N VAL A 103 8.29 -8.06 11.94
CA VAL A 103 9.10 -8.01 10.71
C VAL A 103 8.29 -7.43 9.56
N GLY A 104 7.04 -7.89 9.37
CA GLY A 104 6.14 -7.38 8.35
C GLY A 104 5.87 -5.87 8.47
N VAL A 105 5.63 -5.38 9.69
CA VAL A 105 5.47 -3.94 9.98
C VAL A 105 6.75 -3.17 9.63
N THR A 106 7.92 -3.70 9.98
CA THR A 106 9.22 -3.08 9.65
C THR A 106 9.39 -2.95 8.13
N ILE A 107 9.08 -4.00 7.39
CA ILE A 107 9.12 -3.99 5.92
C ILE A 107 8.09 -3.01 5.35
N ALA A 108 6.86 -3.00 5.86
CA ALA A 108 5.80 -2.09 5.43
C ALA A 108 6.21 -0.61 5.62
N LYS A 109 6.81 -0.27 6.77
CA LYS A 109 7.34 1.08 7.03
C LYS A 109 8.41 1.48 6.02
N LYS A 110 9.34 0.60 5.69
CA LYS A 110 10.38 0.86 4.67
C LYS A 110 9.77 1.06 3.27
N ASN A 111 8.72 0.33 2.94
CA ASN A 111 8.00 0.46 1.69
C ASN A 111 7.30 1.82 1.50
N GLY A 112 7.02 2.54 2.59
CA GLY A 112 6.51 3.89 2.50
C GLY A 112 7.43 4.84 1.71
N LYS A 113 8.75 4.76 1.90
CA LYS A 113 9.72 5.54 1.12
C LYS A 113 9.72 5.13 -0.36
N ASN A 114 9.62 3.84 -0.64
CA ASN A 114 9.63 3.32 -2.01
C ASN A 114 8.38 3.76 -2.79
N LEU A 115 7.20 3.65 -2.17
CA LEU A 115 5.96 4.11 -2.79
C LEU A 115 5.92 5.63 -2.94
N SER A 116 6.43 6.38 -1.97
CA SER A 116 6.53 7.85 -2.08
C SER A 116 7.41 8.28 -3.25
N LYS A 117 8.53 7.58 -3.47
CA LYS A 117 9.39 7.82 -4.64
C LYS A 117 8.65 7.55 -5.94
N PHE A 118 7.96 6.39 -6.06
CA PHE A 118 7.17 6.08 -7.26
C PHE A 118 6.11 7.16 -7.54
N ILE A 119 5.39 7.61 -6.51
CA ILE A 119 4.36 8.66 -6.65
C ILE A 119 4.98 9.95 -7.20
N LYS A 120 6.11 10.37 -6.65
CA LYS A 120 6.82 11.57 -7.12
C LYS A 120 7.31 11.42 -8.56
N ASP A 121 7.91 10.27 -8.90
CA ASP A 121 8.40 9.99 -10.25
C ASP A 121 7.26 9.95 -11.28
N LEU A 122 6.08 9.42 -10.89
CA LEU A 122 4.90 9.44 -11.76
C LEU A 122 4.35 10.85 -11.91
N LYS A 123 4.28 11.63 -10.84
CA LYS A 123 3.84 13.03 -10.86
C LYS A 123 4.79 13.95 -11.63
N SER A 124 6.09 13.68 -11.61
CA SER A 124 7.04 14.44 -12.43
C SER A 124 6.84 14.22 -13.94
N LYS A 125 6.37 13.02 -14.34
CA LYS A 125 6.03 12.71 -15.72
C LYS A 125 4.65 13.22 -16.13
N ASN A 126 3.70 13.21 -15.21
CA ASN A 126 2.33 13.67 -15.42
C ASN A 126 1.82 14.37 -14.14
N PRO A 127 2.02 15.68 -14.01
CA PRO A 127 1.59 16.43 -12.82
C PRO A 127 0.08 16.38 -12.55
N SER A 128 -0.73 16.24 -13.59
CA SER A 128 -2.19 16.24 -13.48
C SER A 128 -2.79 14.88 -13.08
N ILE A 129 -2.04 13.78 -13.15
CA ILE A 129 -2.57 12.45 -12.82
C ILE A 129 -3.09 12.39 -11.38
N LYS A 130 -4.30 11.92 -11.21
CA LYS A 130 -4.88 11.66 -9.89
C LYS A 130 -4.46 10.28 -9.41
N ILE A 131 -3.93 10.19 -8.19
CA ILE A 131 -3.46 8.94 -7.59
C ILE A 131 -4.30 8.66 -6.35
N ARG A 132 -5.03 7.53 -6.38
CA ARG A 132 -5.75 7.04 -5.20
C ARG A 132 -5.00 5.85 -4.60
N LEU A 133 -4.96 5.77 -3.28
CA LEU A 133 -4.35 4.65 -2.57
C LEU A 133 -5.44 3.81 -1.91
N MET A 134 -5.38 2.49 -2.12
CA MET A 134 -6.22 1.50 -1.44
C MET A 134 -5.31 0.55 -0.66
N GLY A 135 -5.42 0.53 0.66
CA GLY A 135 -4.63 -0.33 1.53
C GLY A 135 -5.49 -1.34 2.28
N HIS A 136 -5.16 -2.62 2.19
CA HIS A 136 -5.81 -3.67 2.96
C HIS A 136 -4.89 -4.14 4.09
N SER A 137 -5.43 -4.21 5.32
CA SER A 137 -4.71 -4.71 6.50
C SER A 137 -3.34 -4.00 6.66
N LEU A 138 -2.23 -4.72 6.66
CA LEU A 138 -0.87 -4.16 6.76
C LEU A 138 -0.51 -3.20 5.59
N GLY A 139 -1.24 -3.23 4.47
CA GLY A 139 -1.11 -2.22 3.41
C GLY A 139 -1.43 -0.79 3.89
N ALA A 140 -2.23 -0.64 4.94
CA ALA A 140 -2.48 0.64 5.60
C ALA A 140 -1.19 1.22 6.23
N GLN A 141 -0.31 0.37 6.79
CA GLN A 141 0.98 0.81 7.32
C GLN A 141 1.91 1.32 6.21
N VAL A 142 1.87 0.71 5.02
CA VAL A 142 2.62 1.22 3.85
C VAL A 142 2.11 2.61 3.48
N ILE A 143 0.78 2.81 3.43
CA ILE A 143 0.17 4.12 3.13
C ILE A 143 0.56 5.17 4.18
N LEU A 144 0.44 4.85 5.47
CA LEU A 144 0.81 5.72 6.55
C LEU A 144 2.25 6.23 6.38
N SER A 145 3.19 5.31 6.18
CA SER A 145 4.61 5.62 6.01
C SER A 145 4.90 6.35 4.69
N THR A 146 4.06 6.13 3.65
CA THR A 146 4.11 6.90 2.39
C THR A 146 3.75 8.35 2.64
N VAL A 147 2.63 8.59 3.34
CA VAL A 147 2.19 9.96 3.69
C VAL A 147 3.22 10.65 4.57
N GLU A 148 3.80 9.97 5.57
CA GLU A 148 4.88 10.51 6.38
C GLU A 148 6.12 10.90 5.53
N SER A 149 6.48 10.08 4.56
CA SER A 149 7.60 10.36 3.67
C SER A 149 7.33 11.57 2.75
N LEU A 150 6.12 11.68 2.21
CA LEU A 150 5.70 12.79 1.34
C LEU A 150 5.57 14.10 2.12
N ALA A 151 5.06 14.06 3.35
CA ALA A 151 4.84 15.24 4.19
C ALA A 151 6.12 15.96 4.64
N LYS A 152 7.29 15.40 4.36
CA LYS A 152 8.59 16.04 4.64
C LYS A 152 8.88 17.21 3.72
N ASN A 153 8.22 17.31 2.56
CA ASN A 153 8.35 18.42 1.62
C ASN A 153 6.95 18.97 1.30
N SER A 154 6.76 20.27 1.48
CA SER A 154 5.50 20.98 1.22
C SER A 154 5.08 20.99 -0.24
N GLU A 155 6.00 20.81 -1.19
CA GLU A 155 5.68 20.64 -2.62
C GLU A 155 4.80 19.42 -2.90
N ASN A 156 4.75 18.45 -1.97
CA ASN A 156 3.91 17.28 -2.08
C ASN A 156 2.48 17.49 -1.54
N ASN A 157 2.10 18.69 -1.13
CA ASN A 157 0.76 18.94 -0.63
C ASN A 157 -0.29 18.60 -1.68
N GLY A 158 -1.31 17.82 -1.29
CA GLY A 158 -2.37 17.38 -2.17
C GLY A 158 -1.96 16.38 -3.27
N ILE A 159 -0.76 15.81 -3.20
CA ILE A 159 -0.23 14.91 -4.23
C ILE A 159 -1.04 13.61 -4.39
N ILE A 160 -1.71 13.16 -3.32
CA ILE A 160 -2.60 11.99 -3.31
C ILE A 160 -4.05 12.47 -3.40
N GLU A 161 -4.83 11.95 -4.35
CA GLU A 161 -6.24 12.34 -4.53
C GLU A 161 -7.12 11.83 -3.40
N SER A 162 -7.02 10.57 -3.01
CA SER A 162 -7.74 9.99 -1.86
C SER A 162 -7.06 8.75 -1.30
N VAL A 163 -7.40 8.41 -0.06
CA VAL A 163 -6.93 7.21 0.64
C VAL A 163 -8.12 6.39 1.10
N HIS A 164 -8.08 5.08 0.86
CA HIS A 164 -9.09 4.12 1.25
C HIS A 164 -8.42 2.97 2.02
N LEU A 165 -8.75 2.82 3.29
CA LEU A 165 -8.20 1.81 4.20
C LEU A 165 -9.26 0.75 4.48
N PHE A 166 -8.91 -0.53 4.27
CA PHE A 166 -9.81 -1.67 4.48
C PHE A 166 -9.23 -2.58 5.56
N GLY A 167 -9.91 -2.71 6.71
CA GLY A 167 -9.43 -3.49 7.84
C GLY A 167 -8.00 -3.09 8.22
N ALA A 168 -7.77 -1.80 8.45
CA ALA A 168 -6.44 -1.21 8.59
C ALA A 168 -5.70 -1.74 9.83
N SER A 169 -4.53 -2.38 9.65
CA SER A 169 -3.65 -2.80 10.74
C SER A 169 -2.67 -1.67 11.10
N ILE A 170 -3.20 -0.60 11.65
CA ILE A 170 -2.48 0.54 12.24
C ILE A 170 -3.15 0.91 13.56
N PRO A 171 -2.45 1.55 14.52
CA PRO A 171 -3.07 1.98 15.78
C PRO A 171 -4.32 2.82 15.56
N ALA A 172 -5.36 2.63 16.36
CA ALA A 172 -6.67 3.27 16.17
C ALA A 172 -6.60 4.81 16.15
N ASN A 173 -5.66 5.39 16.90
CA ASN A 173 -5.44 6.83 16.97
C ASN A 173 -4.48 7.38 15.91
N SER A 174 -4.00 6.55 14.96
CA SER A 174 -3.01 6.97 13.95
C SER A 174 -3.46 8.18 13.14
N LEU A 175 -4.75 8.29 12.85
CA LEU A 175 -5.30 9.41 12.07
C LEU A 175 -5.72 10.61 12.92
N SER A 176 -5.44 10.61 14.23
CA SER A 176 -5.65 11.80 15.05
C SER A 176 -4.71 12.94 14.61
N PRO A 177 -5.16 14.21 14.72
CA PRO A 177 -4.36 15.36 14.30
C PRO A 177 -2.96 15.39 14.92
N LYS A 178 -2.85 15.06 16.21
CA LYS A 178 -1.58 15.08 16.96
C LYS A 178 -0.56 14.01 16.55
N ILE A 179 -1.00 12.94 15.84
CA ILE A 179 -0.13 11.82 15.45
C ILE A 179 0.21 11.93 13.95
N HIS A 180 -0.71 11.56 13.07
CA HIS A 180 -0.47 11.60 11.61
C HIS A 180 -1.57 12.36 10.85
N GLY A 181 -2.71 12.70 11.49
CA GLY A 181 -3.86 13.30 10.83
C GLY A 181 -3.49 14.58 10.09
N ASN A 182 -2.72 15.48 10.69
CA ASN A 182 -2.26 16.72 10.05
C ASN A 182 -1.40 16.44 8.79
N LYS A 183 -0.61 15.36 8.79
CA LYS A 183 0.16 14.94 7.60
C LYS A 183 -0.76 14.44 6.49
N PHE A 184 -1.76 13.64 6.86
CA PHE A 184 -2.77 13.18 5.92
C PHE A 184 -3.55 14.34 5.30
N GLN A 185 -3.98 15.32 6.10
CA GLN A 185 -4.69 16.51 5.61
C GLN A 185 -3.86 17.33 4.62
N LYS A 186 -2.53 17.41 4.81
CA LYS A 186 -1.64 18.10 3.87
C LYS A 186 -1.46 17.33 2.56
N ILE A 187 -1.29 16.02 2.64
CA ILE A 187 -0.88 15.18 1.51
C ILE A 187 -2.06 14.69 0.68
N VAL A 188 -3.25 14.53 1.30
CA VAL A 188 -4.46 14.00 0.65
C VAL A 188 -5.40 15.13 0.25
N ASN A 189 -5.66 15.25 -1.06
CA ASN A 189 -6.45 16.34 -1.63
C ASN A 189 -7.94 16.27 -1.28
N LYS A 190 -8.56 15.07 -1.33
CA LYS A 190 -10.03 14.92 -1.21
C LYS A 190 -10.45 14.30 0.12
N LYS A 191 -10.31 12.99 0.25
CA LYS A 191 -10.86 12.25 1.39
C LYS A 191 -10.00 11.08 1.83
N ILE A 192 -10.14 10.75 3.11
CA ILE A 192 -9.61 9.56 3.72
C ILE A 192 -10.80 8.77 4.22
N MET A 193 -10.92 7.53 3.76
CA MET A 193 -12.01 6.61 4.15
C MET A 193 -11.41 5.41 4.85
N ASN A 194 -11.92 5.10 6.04
CA ASN A 194 -11.57 3.90 6.79
C ASN A 194 -12.79 2.96 6.84
N TYR A 195 -12.66 1.82 6.20
CA TYR A 195 -13.67 0.76 6.17
C TYR A 195 -13.26 -0.33 7.15
N TYR A 196 -14.03 -0.50 8.19
CA TYR A 196 -13.79 -1.52 9.22
C TYR A 196 -15.06 -2.31 9.50
N SER A 197 -14.89 -3.50 10.07
CA SER A 197 -15.98 -4.32 10.57
C SER A 197 -15.78 -4.54 12.08
N PRO A 198 -16.82 -4.38 12.92
CA PRO A 198 -16.75 -4.73 14.33
C PRO A 198 -16.57 -6.25 14.56
N TYR A 199 -16.79 -7.05 13.50
CA TYR A 199 -16.62 -8.51 13.49
C TYR A 199 -15.31 -8.95 12.85
N ASP A 200 -14.30 -8.07 12.75
CA ASP A 200 -12.98 -8.43 12.22
C ASP A 200 -12.15 -9.12 13.33
N ASP A 201 -12.23 -10.45 13.36
CA ASP A 201 -11.54 -11.27 14.37
C ASP A 201 -10.01 -11.10 14.32
N VAL A 202 -9.44 -10.76 13.17
CA VAL A 202 -7.98 -10.52 13.04
C VAL A 202 -7.59 -9.22 13.76
N LEU A 203 -8.35 -8.15 13.54
CA LEU A 203 -8.11 -6.88 14.22
C LEU A 203 -8.44 -6.96 15.71
N LYS A 204 -9.48 -7.71 16.10
CA LYS A 204 -9.82 -7.96 17.48
C LYS A 204 -8.71 -8.71 18.20
N ALA A 205 -8.23 -9.81 17.66
CA ALA A 205 -7.10 -10.55 18.23
C ALA A 205 -5.83 -9.69 18.35
N ALA A 206 -5.56 -8.84 17.36
CA ALA A 206 -4.46 -7.90 17.41
C ALA A 206 -4.60 -6.88 18.54
N HIS A 207 -5.82 -6.37 18.81
CA HIS A 207 -6.10 -5.46 19.91
C HIS A 207 -5.91 -6.12 21.27
N ASP A 208 -6.43 -7.34 21.44
CA ASP A 208 -6.37 -8.09 22.71
C ASP A 208 -4.92 -8.46 23.08
N GLU A 209 -4.05 -8.62 22.10
CA GLU A 209 -2.61 -8.88 22.28
C GLU A 209 -1.77 -7.57 22.47
N LYS A 210 -2.40 -6.40 22.63
CA LYS A 210 -1.76 -5.08 22.81
C LYS A 210 -0.69 -4.76 21.73
N TRP A 211 -1.07 -4.82 20.50
CA TRP A 211 -0.22 -4.51 19.33
C TRP A 211 0.07 -3.02 19.17
#